data_ea5ac363c4ec60152a5d5326b9f19916
#
_entry.id   ea5ac363c4ec60152a5d5326b9f19916
#
_cell.length_a   1.000
_cell.length_b   1.000
_cell.length_c   1.000
_cell.angle_alpha   90.00
_cell.angle_beta   90.00
_cell.angle_gamma   90.00
#
_symmetry.space_group_name_H-M   'P 1'
#
loop_
_entity.id
_entity.type
_entity.pdbx_description
1 polymer ?
#
loop_
_entity_poly.entity_id
_entity_poly.type
_entity_poly.pdbx_seq_one_letter_code
_entity_poly.pdbx_strand_id
1 'polypeptide(L)'
;MNSKELFEESKKYLVGGVNSPVRAFRSVDGEPFFTESAHGAKLRTADGRELVDFVCTWGPALFGHDHPVIRAAIEKALQNGTSFGTPSEGELQMAKLINAMIPCAEMVRMTNSGTEATMSAIRLARGFTKRDKIVKFAGCYHGHVDSLLVKAGSGALTFGNPDSAGIPADLAKLTLVLPFNDADALDECFAKYGEEIACIIVEPYPANVGLISPKAGFLKHLRSVCDKYGSLLIFDEVITGFRVAAGGAQAREGVLPDLCALGKIIGGGLPVGAFCGRRDIMEYIAPLGPVYQAGTLSGNPLAMAAGIAALTLIRESNPYAELERKSKFMVEAVRAAAQKKGVAIQTPMAASLFSFFFNSEEVVNYDVARRSDTGLYKKFFKGCLDGGVYFAPSAFEICFMSTAHTQDDLDRAAEVVSKSIARL
;
A
#
# COMPACT_ATOMS: atom_id res chain seq x y z
N MET A 1 -19.67 24.85 7.69
CA MET A 1 -20.20 24.02 6.58
C MET A 1 -20.18 22.58 7.02
N ASN A 2 -21.24 21.82 6.72
CA ASN A 2 -21.26 20.37 6.94
C ASN A 2 -20.54 19.64 5.79
N SER A 3 -20.33 18.31 5.92
CA SER A 3 -19.60 17.53 4.91
C SER A 3 -20.19 17.61 3.52
N LYS A 4 -21.52 17.62 3.38
CA LYS A 4 -22.20 17.74 2.11
C LYS A 4 -21.95 19.09 1.43
N GLU A 5 -22.09 20.19 2.20
CA GLU A 5 -21.80 21.55 1.72
C GLU A 5 -20.34 21.70 1.30
N LEU A 6 -19.40 21.15 2.10
CA LEU A 6 -17.98 21.14 1.77
C LEU A 6 -17.70 20.36 0.49
N PHE A 7 -18.35 19.22 0.28
CA PHE A 7 -18.14 18.42 -0.92
C PHE A 7 -18.68 19.12 -2.16
N GLU A 8 -19.88 19.73 -2.09
CA GLU A 8 -20.43 20.51 -3.21
C GLU A 8 -19.55 21.71 -3.56
N GLU A 9 -19.03 22.40 -2.55
CA GLU A 9 -18.10 23.51 -2.78
C GLU A 9 -16.76 23.03 -3.36
N SER A 10 -16.21 21.93 -2.83
CA SER A 10 -14.94 21.34 -3.31
C SER A 10 -14.99 20.95 -4.78
N LYS A 11 -16.13 20.48 -5.30
CA LYS A 11 -16.29 20.11 -6.70
C LYS A 11 -16.09 21.29 -7.67
N LYS A 12 -16.19 22.51 -7.20
CA LYS A 12 -15.96 23.71 -8.04
C LYS A 12 -14.46 23.96 -8.28
N TYR A 13 -13.58 23.47 -7.40
CA TYR A 13 -12.14 23.77 -7.42
C TYR A 13 -11.25 22.53 -7.53
N LEU A 14 -11.72 21.39 -7.03
CA LEU A 14 -10.99 20.13 -7.08
C LEU A 14 -11.66 19.16 -8.05
N VAL A 15 -10.87 18.46 -8.83
CA VAL A 15 -11.38 17.47 -9.79
C VAL A 15 -12.17 16.38 -9.04
N GLY A 16 -13.49 16.37 -9.24
CA GLY A 16 -14.40 15.48 -8.54
C GLY A 16 -14.51 15.72 -7.03
N GLY A 17 -14.07 16.89 -6.53
CA GLY A 17 -14.10 17.31 -5.13
C GLY A 17 -13.02 16.68 -4.25
N VAL A 18 -12.04 15.95 -4.81
CA VAL A 18 -11.04 15.17 -4.07
C VAL A 18 -9.68 15.18 -4.75
N ASN A 19 -8.60 14.89 -3.97
CA ASN A 19 -7.24 14.74 -4.48
C ASN A 19 -6.84 13.26 -4.69
N SER A 20 -7.77 12.31 -4.50
CA SER A 20 -7.59 10.89 -4.83
C SER A 20 -8.95 10.24 -5.09
N PRO A 21 -9.12 9.47 -6.19
CA PRO A 21 -10.44 9.01 -6.66
C PRO A 21 -11.25 8.22 -5.61
N VAL A 22 -10.60 7.38 -4.82
CA VAL A 22 -11.26 6.55 -3.80
C VAL A 22 -11.93 7.37 -2.70
N ARG A 23 -11.45 8.59 -2.44
CA ARG A 23 -12.01 9.51 -1.42
C ARG A 23 -13.37 10.08 -1.80
N ALA A 24 -13.79 9.95 -3.07
CA ALA A 24 -15.11 10.41 -3.52
C ALA A 24 -16.26 9.43 -3.21
N PHE A 25 -15.99 8.28 -2.59
CA PHE A 25 -16.97 7.25 -2.17
C PHE A 25 -17.86 6.69 -3.30
N ARG A 26 -17.45 6.85 -4.57
CA ARG A 26 -18.22 6.37 -5.72
C ARG A 26 -18.40 4.85 -5.72
N SER A 27 -17.38 4.11 -5.25
CA SER A 27 -17.41 2.64 -5.21
C SER A 27 -18.42 2.08 -4.19
N VAL A 28 -18.93 2.90 -3.30
CA VAL A 28 -19.93 2.52 -2.29
C VAL A 28 -21.26 3.30 -2.42
N ASP A 29 -21.44 3.99 -3.54
CA ASP A 29 -22.62 4.82 -3.85
C ASP A 29 -22.93 5.84 -2.72
N GLY A 30 -21.86 6.39 -2.11
CA GLY A 30 -21.95 7.31 -0.98
C GLY A 30 -21.40 8.69 -1.29
N GLU A 31 -21.63 9.61 -0.36
CA GLU A 31 -20.98 10.91 -0.32
C GLU A 31 -19.90 10.90 0.77
N PRO A 32 -18.70 11.48 0.52
CA PRO A 32 -17.63 11.49 1.51
C PRO A 32 -17.97 12.44 2.66
N PHE A 33 -17.57 12.05 3.86
CA PHE A 33 -17.47 13.00 4.97
C PHE A 33 -16.15 13.78 4.90
N PHE A 34 -16.13 14.97 5.50
CA PHE A 34 -14.92 15.77 5.66
C PHE A 34 -14.40 15.62 7.09
N THR A 35 -13.11 15.39 7.23
CA THR A 35 -12.45 15.23 8.52
C THR A 35 -11.99 16.59 9.03
N GLU A 36 -12.39 16.95 10.25
CA GLU A 36 -11.96 18.13 10.98
C GLU A 36 -10.67 17.87 11.76
N SER A 37 -10.61 16.73 12.46
CA SER A 37 -9.44 16.32 13.24
C SER A 37 -9.36 14.79 13.35
N ALA A 38 -8.17 14.29 13.73
CA ALA A 38 -7.94 12.89 13.93
C ALA A 38 -6.97 12.66 15.09
N HIS A 39 -7.31 11.77 16.02
CA HIS A 39 -6.49 11.44 17.19
C HIS A 39 -6.63 9.95 17.53
N GLY A 40 -5.52 9.28 17.84
CA GLY A 40 -5.53 7.86 18.14
C GLY A 40 -6.13 7.04 16.99
N ALA A 41 -7.16 6.24 17.26
CA ALA A 41 -7.86 5.43 16.26
C ALA A 41 -9.13 6.11 15.72
N LYS A 42 -9.30 7.42 15.89
CA LYS A 42 -10.59 8.11 15.64
C LYS A 42 -10.44 9.30 14.73
N LEU A 43 -11.44 9.48 13.87
CA LEU A 43 -11.66 10.67 13.06
C LEU A 43 -12.86 11.45 13.62
N ARG A 44 -12.75 12.77 13.68
CA ARG A 44 -13.87 13.68 13.91
C ARG A 44 -14.25 14.34 12.58
N THR A 45 -15.51 14.19 12.18
CA THR A 45 -16.01 14.78 10.93
C THR A 45 -16.44 16.23 11.15
N ALA A 46 -16.52 17.00 10.05
CA ALA A 46 -17.08 18.36 10.05
C ALA A 46 -18.55 18.41 10.52
N ASP A 47 -19.24 17.26 10.50
CA ASP A 47 -20.61 17.10 11.02
C ASP A 47 -20.64 16.79 12.52
N GLY A 48 -19.49 16.80 13.19
CA GLY A 48 -19.35 16.50 14.61
C GLY A 48 -19.43 15.02 15.00
N ARG A 49 -19.44 14.10 14.02
CA ARG A 49 -19.45 12.64 14.28
C ARG A 49 -18.04 12.15 14.60
N GLU A 50 -17.95 11.19 15.51
CA GLU A 50 -16.73 10.45 15.79
C GLU A 50 -16.82 9.08 15.12
N LEU A 51 -15.78 8.70 14.37
CA LEU A 51 -15.67 7.44 13.65
C LEU A 51 -14.43 6.67 14.12
N VAL A 52 -14.57 5.38 14.45
CA VAL A 52 -13.42 4.48 14.62
C VAL A 52 -12.86 4.18 13.23
N ASP A 53 -11.59 4.47 13.01
CA ASP A 53 -10.95 4.49 11.69
C ASP A 53 -10.08 3.26 11.43
N PHE A 54 -10.55 2.37 10.57
CA PHE A 54 -9.79 1.23 10.06
C PHE A 54 -9.14 1.49 8.68
N VAL A 55 -9.16 2.73 8.18
CA VAL A 55 -8.43 3.13 6.98
C VAL A 55 -7.02 3.61 7.32
N CYS A 56 -6.83 4.19 8.52
CA CYS A 56 -5.51 4.57 9.07
C CYS A 56 -4.66 5.35 8.05
N THR A 57 -5.28 6.37 7.40
CA THR A 57 -4.63 7.19 6.36
C THR A 57 -4.12 6.33 5.15
N TRP A 58 -4.76 5.21 4.84
CA TRP A 58 -4.32 4.25 3.81
C TRP A 58 -2.98 3.58 4.14
N GLY A 59 -2.69 3.42 5.45
CA GLY A 59 -1.54 2.69 5.94
C GLY A 59 -0.50 3.45 6.77
N PRO A 60 -0.23 4.75 6.57
CA PRO A 60 0.75 5.48 7.38
C PRO A 60 0.54 5.43 8.90
N ALA A 61 -0.71 5.48 9.36
CA ALA A 61 -1.03 5.60 10.78
C ALA A 61 -0.93 4.25 11.54
N LEU A 62 0.25 3.65 11.58
CA LEU A 62 0.52 2.42 12.34
C LEU A 62 0.30 2.63 13.86
N PHE A 63 0.69 3.79 14.37
CA PHE A 63 0.53 4.20 15.76
C PHE A 63 -0.74 5.02 16.00
N GLY A 64 -1.65 5.05 15.03
CA GLY A 64 -2.82 5.93 15.05
C GLY A 64 -2.50 7.34 14.56
N HIS A 65 -3.52 8.19 14.62
CA HIS A 65 -3.41 9.59 14.25
C HIS A 65 -2.76 10.39 15.37
N ASP A 66 -1.96 11.39 14.97
CA ASP A 66 -1.43 12.40 15.86
C ASP A 66 -0.65 11.83 17.06
N HIS A 67 0.21 10.85 16.80
CA HIS A 67 1.02 10.23 17.85
C HIS A 67 1.98 11.25 18.48
N PRO A 68 2.02 11.42 19.83
CA PRO A 68 2.73 12.52 20.48
C PRO A 68 4.23 12.57 20.19
N VAL A 69 4.88 11.40 20.07
CA VAL A 69 6.34 11.34 19.74
C VAL A 69 6.60 11.81 18.32
N ILE A 70 5.75 11.45 17.35
CA ILE A 70 5.89 11.87 15.95
C ILE A 70 5.61 13.37 15.85
N ARG A 71 4.55 13.87 16.49
CA ARG A 71 4.22 15.30 16.56
C ARG A 71 5.40 16.09 17.12
N ALA A 72 5.92 15.72 18.28
CA ALA A 72 7.04 16.41 18.92
C ALA A 72 8.30 16.46 18.04
N ALA A 73 8.56 15.39 17.28
CA ALA A 73 9.68 15.36 16.32
C ALA A 73 9.47 16.37 15.18
N ILE A 74 8.26 16.48 14.64
CA ILE A 74 7.89 17.47 13.61
C ILE A 74 8.02 18.89 14.17
N GLU A 75 7.44 19.18 15.34
CA GLU A 75 7.50 20.49 16.00
C GLU A 75 8.94 20.93 16.25
N LYS A 76 9.80 20.03 16.69
CA LYS A 76 11.24 20.30 16.86
C LYS A 76 11.92 20.59 15.54
N ALA A 77 11.68 19.80 14.49
CA ALA A 77 12.28 20.01 13.19
C ALA A 77 11.84 21.32 12.53
N LEU A 78 10.57 21.72 12.74
CA LEU A 78 9.99 22.95 12.21
C LEU A 78 10.74 24.22 12.68
N GLN A 79 11.34 24.19 13.86
CA GLN A 79 12.14 25.32 14.40
C GLN A 79 13.36 25.62 13.54
N ASN A 80 13.85 24.65 12.75
CA ASN A 80 15.04 24.78 11.89
C ASN A 80 14.69 25.05 10.42
N GLY A 81 13.40 25.14 10.08
CA GLY A 81 12.91 25.38 8.71
C GLY A 81 12.28 24.14 8.08
N THR A 82 11.62 24.35 6.94
CA THR A 82 10.80 23.34 6.26
C THR A 82 11.48 22.65 5.07
N SER A 83 12.50 23.28 4.48
CA SER A 83 13.29 22.73 3.36
C SER A 83 14.60 23.48 3.20
N PHE A 84 15.66 22.80 2.75
CA PHE A 84 16.99 23.39 2.70
C PHE A 84 17.59 23.43 1.28
N GLY A 85 17.20 22.54 0.38
CA GLY A 85 17.81 22.39 -0.94
C GLY A 85 19.25 21.87 -0.90
N THR A 86 19.69 21.38 0.26
CA THR A 86 21.00 20.79 0.54
C THR A 86 20.84 19.54 1.39
N PRO A 87 21.80 18.60 1.40
CA PRO A 87 21.76 17.44 2.28
C PRO A 87 21.63 17.81 3.75
N SER A 88 20.92 16.98 4.51
CA SER A 88 20.73 17.14 5.95
C SER A 88 21.11 15.88 6.72
N GLU A 89 21.40 16.02 8.02
CA GLU A 89 21.70 14.88 8.89
C GLU A 89 20.51 13.91 9.00
N GLY A 90 19.27 14.42 8.94
CA GLY A 90 18.06 13.62 8.97
C GLY A 90 17.97 12.60 7.84
N GLU A 91 18.44 12.96 6.64
CA GLU A 91 18.50 12.02 5.51
C GLU A 91 19.44 10.84 5.78
N LEU A 92 20.62 11.12 6.37
CA LEU A 92 21.56 10.07 6.76
C LEU A 92 20.98 9.16 7.85
N GLN A 93 20.35 9.75 8.87
CA GLN A 93 19.72 8.98 9.96
C GLN A 93 18.60 8.08 9.44
N MET A 94 17.75 8.61 8.56
CA MET A 94 16.67 7.85 7.93
C MET A 94 17.20 6.71 7.08
N ALA A 95 18.22 6.96 6.24
CA ALA A 95 18.84 5.93 5.43
C ALA A 95 19.47 4.81 6.28
N LYS A 96 20.12 5.15 7.41
CA LYS A 96 20.67 4.17 8.36
C LYS A 96 19.57 3.32 9.01
N LEU A 97 18.42 3.91 9.37
CA LEU A 97 17.30 3.15 9.94
C LEU A 97 16.71 2.18 8.91
N ILE A 98 16.49 2.63 7.68
CA ILE A 98 16.00 1.77 6.60
C ILE A 98 16.99 0.63 6.35
N ASN A 99 18.29 0.93 6.22
CA ASN A 99 19.34 -0.07 6.01
C ASN A 99 19.39 -1.10 7.15
N ALA A 100 19.24 -0.66 8.40
CA ALA A 100 19.29 -1.56 9.56
C ALA A 100 18.05 -2.46 9.69
N MET A 101 16.91 -2.08 9.10
CA MET A 101 15.64 -2.77 9.31
C MET A 101 15.17 -3.56 8.07
N ILE A 102 15.41 -3.06 6.86
CA ILE A 102 14.99 -3.68 5.60
C ILE A 102 16.12 -4.54 5.03
N PRO A 103 15.96 -5.86 4.93
CA PRO A 103 17.06 -6.79 4.61
C PRO A 103 17.78 -6.52 3.29
N CYS A 104 17.08 -6.09 2.22
CA CYS A 104 17.71 -5.81 0.93
C CYS A 104 18.34 -4.41 0.83
N ALA A 105 18.14 -3.53 1.80
CA ALA A 105 18.48 -2.11 1.70
C ALA A 105 19.97 -1.82 2.01
N GLU A 106 20.87 -2.19 1.11
CA GLU A 106 22.30 -1.82 1.24
C GLU A 106 22.52 -0.33 0.96
N MET A 107 21.77 0.26 0.04
CA MET A 107 21.73 1.71 -0.24
C MET A 107 20.29 2.18 -0.41
N VAL A 108 20.06 3.46 -0.10
CA VAL A 108 18.71 4.08 -0.09
C VAL A 108 18.74 5.39 -0.86
N ARG A 109 17.68 5.66 -1.63
CA ARG A 109 17.41 6.96 -2.23
C ARG A 109 16.01 7.42 -1.84
N MET A 110 15.91 8.57 -1.20
CA MET A 110 14.62 9.18 -0.82
C MET A 110 13.91 9.78 -2.02
N THR A 111 12.59 9.74 -2.00
CA THR A 111 11.63 10.36 -2.95
C THR A 111 10.48 11.00 -2.18
N ASN A 112 9.49 11.60 -2.87
CA ASN A 112 8.36 12.26 -2.21
C ASN A 112 7.09 11.38 -2.17
N SER A 113 7.07 10.26 -2.87
CA SER A 113 5.91 9.35 -2.93
C SER A 113 6.32 7.92 -3.30
N GLY A 114 5.42 6.97 -3.02
CA GLY A 114 5.57 5.59 -3.50
C GLY A 114 5.59 5.49 -5.03
N THR A 115 4.83 6.35 -5.74
CA THR A 115 4.86 6.41 -7.21
C THR A 115 6.25 6.79 -7.74
N GLU A 116 6.88 7.80 -7.15
CA GLU A 116 8.25 8.17 -7.52
C GLU A 116 9.26 7.05 -7.20
N ALA A 117 9.07 6.35 -6.09
CA ALA A 117 9.92 5.22 -5.70
C ALA A 117 9.83 4.08 -6.72
N THR A 118 8.62 3.63 -7.07
CA THR A 118 8.41 2.54 -8.04
C THR A 118 8.85 2.95 -9.45
N MET A 119 8.54 4.17 -9.89
CA MET A 119 9.02 4.74 -11.15
C MET A 119 10.54 4.70 -11.25
N SER A 120 11.22 5.11 -10.18
CA SER A 120 12.68 5.16 -10.14
C SER A 120 13.30 3.77 -10.10
N ALA A 121 12.73 2.85 -9.32
CA ALA A 121 13.18 1.46 -9.26
C ALA A 121 13.08 0.76 -10.61
N ILE A 122 11.97 0.95 -11.37
CA ILE A 122 11.83 0.40 -12.72
C ILE A 122 12.81 1.03 -13.70
N ARG A 123 12.99 2.35 -13.66
CA ARG A 123 13.99 3.03 -14.52
C ARG A 123 15.38 2.49 -14.23
N LEU A 124 15.69 2.30 -12.95
CA LEU A 124 16.97 1.74 -12.53
C LEU A 124 17.16 0.31 -13.03
N ALA A 125 16.13 -0.55 -12.88
CA ALA A 125 16.16 -1.92 -13.37
C ALA A 125 16.40 -1.99 -14.89
N ARG A 126 15.70 -1.18 -15.67
CA ARG A 126 15.89 -1.08 -17.12
C ARG A 126 17.31 -0.60 -17.47
N GLY A 127 17.79 0.45 -16.80
CA GLY A 127 19.13 0.99 -17.03
C GLY A 127 20.25 0.01 -16.69
N PHE A 128 20.11 -0.73 -15.59
CA PHE A 128 21.09 -1.71 -15.12
C PHE A 128 21.12 -2.96 -16.00
N THR A 129 19.97 -3.54 -16.33
CA THR A 129 19.86 -4.75 -17.15
C THR A 129 19.98 -4.48 -18.64
N LYS A 130 19.80 -3.23 -19.09
CA LYS A 130 19.71 -2.83 -20.50
C LYS A 130 18.58 -3.53 -21.24
N ARG A 131 17.46 -3.82 -20.54
CA ARG A 131 16.26 -4.47 -21.06
C ARG A 131 15.05 -3.55 -20.84
N ASP A 132 14.02 -3.68 -21.68
CA ASP A 132 12.89 -2.74 -21.70
C ASP A 132 11.62 -3.30 -21.07
N LYS A 133 11.37 -4.63 -21.18
CA LYS A 133 10.15 -5.23 -20.68
C LYS A 133 10.15 -5.36 -19.16
N ILE A 134 8.97 -5.23 -18.57
CA ILE A 134 8.75 -5.47 -17.14
C ILE A 134 7.57 -6.43 -16.98
N VAL A 135 7.55 -7.17 -15.88
CA VAL A 135 6.42 -7.99 -15.45
C VAL A 135 5.78 -7.35 -14.22
N LYS A 136 4.45 -7.26 -14.22
CA LYS A 136 3.63 -6.96 -13.03
C LYS A 136 2.48 -7.95 -12.93
N PHE A 137 1.73 -7.94 -11.82
CA PHE A 137 0.61 -8.83 -11.62
C PHE A 137 -0.74 -8.10 -11.70
N ALA A 138 -1.75 -8.80 -12.25
CA ALA A 138 -3.10 -8.28 -12.35
C ALA A 138 -3.64 -7.91 -10.96
N GLY A 139 -4.22 -6.71 -10.86
CA GLY A 139 -4.73 -6.17 -9.61
C GLY A 139 -3.71 -5.46 -8.73
N CYS A 140 -2.40 -5.68 -8.91
CA CYS A 140 -1.38 -4.91 -8.20
C CYS A 140 -1.35 -3.46 -8.66
N TYR A 141 -1.26 -2.54 -7.69
CA TYR A 141 -1.11 -1.10 -7.93
C TYR A 141 0.26 -0.63 -7.43
N HIS A 142 0.99 0.03 -8.31
CA HIS A 142 2.35 0.48 -8.04
C HIS A 142 2.53 1.99 -8.26
N GLY A 143 1.51 2.79 -7.96
CA GLY A 143 1.47 4.20 -8.29
C GLY A 143 0.96 4.45 -9.73
N HIS A 144 0.99 5.72 -10.14
CA HIS A 144 0.33 6.17 -11.37
C HIS A 144 1.32 6.56 -12.48
N VAL A 145 2.49 5.92 -12.52
CA VAL A 145 3.41 6.06 -13.66
C VAL A 145 2.88 5.27 -14.87
N ASP A 146 3.05 5.80 -16.06
CA ASP A 146 2.46 5.28 -17.29
C ASP A 146 2.75 3.80 -17.54
N SER A 147 4.00 3.36 -17.27
CA SER A 147 4.40 1.95 -17.46
C SER A 147 3.71 0.99 -16.48
N LEU A 148 3.07 1.48 -15.41
CA LEU A 148 2.40 0.66 -14.40
C LEU A 148 0.87 0.77 -14.43
N LEU A 149 0.31 1.80 -15.10
CA LEU A 149 -1.12 1.93 -15.38
C LEU A 149 -1.51 1.07 -16.59
N VAL A 150 -1.24 -0.21 -16.49
CA VAL A 150 -1.42 -1.21 -17.53
C VAL A 150 -2.18 -2.40 -16.93
N LYS A 151 -3.17 -2.91 -17.67
CA LYS A 151 -3.98 -4.08 -17.30
C LYS A 151 -3.74 -5.25 -18.26
N ALA A 152 -4.12 -6.45 -17.83
CA ALA A 152 -4.09 -7.63 -18.66
C ALA A 152 -4.95 -7.45 -19.94
N GLY A 153 -4.46 -7.96 -21.07
CA GLY A 153 -5.24 -8.13 -22.28
C GLY A 153 -6.15 -9.37 -22.23
N SER A 154 -6.77 -9.73 -23.35
CA SER A 154 -7.56 -10.96 -23.48
C SER A 154 -6.66 -12.16 -23.68
N GLY A 155 -6.32 -12.89 -22.63
CA GLY A 155 -5.47 -14.09 -22.65
C GLY A 155 -4.39 -14.10 -21.58
N ALA A 156 -3.90 -15.28 -21.19
CA ALA A 156 -2.98 -15.46 -20.07
C ALA A 156 -1.57 -14.85 -20.29
N LEU A 157 -1.16 -14.66 -21.55
CA LEU A 157 0.15 -14.12 -21.94
C LEU A 157 -0.04 -12.94 -22.91
N THR A 158 -0.64 -11.85 -22.46
CA THR A 158 -0.88 -10.71 -23.33
C THR A 158 -0.04 -9.50 -22.94
N PHE A 159 0.44 -8.80 -23.98
CA PHE A 159 0.97 -7.45 -23.80
C PHE A 159 -0.08 -6.57 -23.12
N GLY A 160 0.37 -5.73 -22.20
CA GLY A 160 -0.52 -4.87 -21.43
C GLY A 160 -1.29 -3.89 -22.32
N ASN A 161 -2.55 -3.68 -21.97
CA ASN A 161 -3.36 -2.61 -22.51
C ASN A 161 -3.33 -1.42 -21.56
N PRO A 162 -3.36 -0.17 -22.05
CA PRO A 162 -3.52 0.98 -21.17
C PRO A 162 -4.74 0.84 -20.26
N ASP A 163 -4.56 1.10 -18.97
CA ASP A 163 -5.65 1.13 -17.96
C ASP A 163 -6.13 2.56 -17.68
N SER A 164 -5.50 3.53 -18.31
CA SER A 164 -5.89 4.94 -18.27
C SER A 164 -5.78 5.55 -19.67
N ALA A 165 -6.66 6.49 -19.96
CA ALA A 165 -6.50 7.37 -21.12
C ALA A 165 -5.18 8.16 -20.97
N GLY A 166 -4.53 8.44 -22.09
CA GLY A 166 -3.28 9.20 -22.15
C GLY A 166 -2.00 8.36 -22.11
N ILE A 167 -2.09 7.04 -21.87
CA ILE A 167 -0.93 6.16 -21.92
C ILE A 167 -0.68 5.70 -23.36
N PRO A 168 0.53 5.94 -23.92
CA PRO A 168 0.87 5.46 -25.25
C PRO A 168 0.83 3.92 -25.33
N ALA A 169 0.20 3.39 -26.37
CA ALA A 169 0.10 1.95 -26.56
C ALA A 169 1.47 1.25 -26.65
N ASP A 170 2.44 1.91 -27.26
CA ASP A 170 3.79 1.36 -27.40
C ASP A 170 4.54 1.26 -26.07
N LEU A 171 4.27 2.16 -25.13
CA LEU A 171 4.80 2.03 -23.76
C LEU A 171 4.10 0.90 -23.01
N ALA A 172 2.77 0.80 -23.13
CA ALA A 172 1.99 -0.25 -22.47
C ALA A 172 2.42 -1.67 -22.92
N LYS A 173 2.83 -1.87 -24.18
CA LYS A 173 3.35 -3.14 -24.70
C LYS A 173 4.63 -3.62 -24.02
N LEU A 174 5.37 -2.74 -23.34
CA LEU A 174 6.58 -3.10 -22.60
C LEU A 174 6.26 -3.65 -21.21
N THR A 175 5.00 -3.67 -20.80
CA THR A 175 4.55 -4.19 -19.50
C THR A 175 3.73 -5.47 -19.72
N LEU A 176 4.27 -6.60 -19.27
CA LEU A 176 3.60 -7.89 -19.25
C LEU A 176 2.82 -8.02 -17.95
N VAL A 177 1.53 -8.36 -18.05
CA VAL A 177 0.65 -8.48 -16.87
C VAL A 177 0.23 -9.93 -16.71
N LEU A 178 0.62 -10.55 -15.60
CA LEU A 178 0.36 -11.95 -15.28
C LEU A 178 -0.65 -12.10 -14.14
N PRO A 179 -1.33 -13.24 -14.01
CA PRO A 179 -2.13 -13.55 -12.83
C PRO A 179 -1.22 -13.68 -11.59
N PHE A 180 -1.62 -13.14 -10.45
CA PHE A 180 -0.93 -13.36 -9.18
C PHE A 180 -1.18 -14.80 -8.71
N ASN A 181 -0.21 -15.44 -8.07
CA ASN A 181 -0.27 -16.83 -7.61
C ASN A 181 -0.33 -17.90 -8.74
N ASP A 182 0.07 -17.56 -9.93
CA ASP A 182 0.14 -18.45 -11.10
C ASP A 182 1.60 -18.64 -11.55
N ALA A 183 2.23 -19.72 -11.08
CA ALA A 183 3.62 -20.05 -11.38
C ALA A 183 3.79 -20.49 -12.85
N ASP A 184 2.81 -21.20 -13.41
CA ASP A 184 2.86 -21.70 -14.78
C ASP A 184 2.85 -20.55 -15.78
N ALA A 185 1.95 -19.57 -15.59
CA ALA A 185 1.91 -18.35 -16.40
C ALA A 185 3.23 -17.55 -16.34
N LEU A 186 3.89 -17.54 -15.19
CA LEU A 186 5.20 -16.91 -15.03
C LEU A 186 6.26 -17.65 -15.84
N ASP A 187 6.33 -18.99 -15.72
CA ASP A 187 7.31 -19.81 -16.42
C ASP A 187 7.14 -19.72 -17.94
N GLU A 188 5.91 -19.77 -18.46
CA GLU A 188 5.61 -19.57 -19.87
C GLU A 188 6.04 -18.18 -20.36
N CYS A 189 5.79 -17.14 -19.56
CA CYS A 189 6.19 -15.77 -19.89
C CYS A 189 7.70 -15.65 -19.99
N PHE A 190 8.43 -16.20 -19.03
CA PHE A 190 9.90 -16.13 -19.02
C PHE A 190 10.55 -17.06 -20.05
N ALA A 191 9.96 -18.21 -20.37
CA ALA A 191 10.41 -19.04 -21.48
C ALA A 191 10.36 -18.28 -22.82
N LYS A 192 9.40 -17.37 -22.99
CA LYS A 192 9.22 -16.62 -24.23
C LYS A 192 9.97 -15.29 -24.27
N TYR A 193 10.04 -14.57 -23.16
CA TYR A 193 10.51 -13.18 -23.12
C TYR A 193 11.63 -12.93 -22.09
N GLY A 194 12.12 -13.95 -21.39
CA GLY A 194 13.02 -13.80 -20.24
C GLY A 194 14.25 -12.95 -20.49
N GLU A 195 14.84 -13.08 -21.71
CA GLU A 195 16.02 -12.29 -22.11
C GLU A 195 15.72 -10.79 -22.35
N GLU A 196 14.44 -10.42 -22.46
CA GLU A 196 14.01 -9.04 -22.68
C GLU A 196 13.45 -8.38 -21.40
N ILE A 197 13.20 -9.18 -20.34
CA ILE A 197 12.59 -8.72 -19.10
C ILE A 197 13.65 -8.11 -18.19
N ALA A 198 13.51 -6.81 -17.90
CA ALA A 198 14.35 -6.08 -16.96
C ALA A 198 14.06 -6.47 -15.50
N CYS A 199 12.79 -6.55 -15.14
CA CYS A 199 12.39 -6.87 -13.78
C CYS A 199 10.97 -7.42 -13.68
N ILE A 200 10.73 -8.08 -12.55
CA ILE A 200 9.39 -8.31 -11.98
C ILE A 200 9.17 -7.25 -10.89
N ILE A 201 8.03 -6.55 -10.93
CA ILE A 201 7.57 -5.75 -9.79
C ILE A 201 6.31 -6.39 -9.20
N VAL A 202 6.29 -6.57 -7.88
CA VAL A 202 5.20 -7.25 -7.18
C VAL A 202 4.92 -6.61 -5.82
N GLU A 203 3.64 -6.42 -5.48
CA GLU A 203 3.23 -6.30 -4.08
C GLU A 203 3.28 -7.71 -3.46
N PRO A 204 4.11 -7.99 -2.43
CA PRO A 204 4.16 -9.33 -1.82
C PRO A 204 2.80 -9.78 -1.26
N TYR A 205 2.00 -8.81 -0.82
CA TYR A 205 0.59 -8.95 -0.45
C TYR A 205 -0.20 -7.90 -1.22
N PRO A 206 -0.76 -8.23 -2.41
CA PRO A 206 -1.62 -7.31 -3.15
C PRO A 206 -2.71 -6.72 -2.26
N ALA A 207 -2.79 -5.39 -2.20
CA ALA A 207 -3.60 -4.67 -1.24
C ALA A 207 -4.51 -3.60 -1.87
N ASN A 208 -4.56 -3.55 -3.21
CA ASN A 208 -5.42 -2.64 -3.98
C ASN A 208 -6.51 -3.39 -4.76
N VAL A 209 -6.71 -4.67 -4.39
CA VAL A 209 -7.76 -5.58 -4.89
C VAL A 209 -8.42 -6.34 -3.74
N GLY A 210 -8.46 -5.71 -2.57
CA GLY A 210 -8.55 -6.38 -1.29
C GLY A 210 -7.21 -7.04 -0.96
N LEU A 211 -7.15 -7.76 0.14
CA LEU A 211 -5.91 -8.43 0.55
C LEU A 211 -5.82 -9.82 -0.06
N ILE A 212 -4.76 -10.09 -0.80
CA ILE A 212 -4.46 -11.42 -1.33
C ILE A 212 -3.13 -11.90 -0.75
N SER A 213 -3.14 -13.10 -0.16
CA SER A 213 -1.91 -13.72 0.34
C SER A 213 -1.17 -14.45 -0.78
N PRO A 214 0.16 -14.41 -0.81
CA PRO A 214 0.92 -15.25 -1.72
C PRO A 214 0.73 -16.73 -1.35
N LYS A 215 0.54 -17.59 -2.35
CA LYS A 215 0.59 -19.04 -2.16
C LYS A 215 1.97 -19.46 -1.67
N ALA A 216 2.02 -20.52 -0.89
CA ALA A 216 3.28 -21.06 -0.39
C ALA A 216 4.29 -21.30 -1.54
N GLY A 217 5.46 -20.71 -1.43
CA GLY A 217 6.53 -20.83 -2.44
C GLY A 217 6.44 -19.88 -3.63
N PHE A 218 5.33 -19.16 -3.85
CA PHE A 218 5.18 -18.28 -5.03
C PHE A 218 6.25 -17.18 -5.08
N LEU A 219 6.47 -16.44 -3.99
CA LEU A 219 7.50 -15.38 -3.96
C LEU A 219 8.92 -15.93 -4.12
N LYS A 220 9.19 -17.13 -3.59
CA LYS A 220 10.47 -17.83 -3.81
C LYS A 220 10.65 -18.23 -5.27
N HIS A 221 9.56 -18.62 -5.93
CA HIS A 221 9.58 -18.94 -7.35
C HIS A 221 9.90 -17.69 -8.19
N LEU A 222 9.30 -16.54 -7.88
CA LEU A 222 9.66 -15.26 -8.52
C LEU A 222 11.16 -14.98 -8.42
N ARG A 223 11.75 -15.18 -7.23
CA ARG A 223 13.20 -15.00 -7.02
C ARG A 223 14.01 -15.94 -7.89
N SER A 224 13.67 -17.22 -7.90
CA SER A 224 14.39 -18.23 -8.69
C SER A 224 14.32 -17.95 -10.19
N VAL A 225 13.18 -17.51 -10.70
CA VAL A 225 13.02 -17.15 -12.11
C VAL A 225 13.86 -15.91 -12.44
N CYS A 226 13.84 -14.87 -11.59
CA CYS A 226 14.70 -13.71 -11.78
C CYS A 226 16.18 -14.08 -11.81
N ASP A 227 16.63 -14.93 -10.89
CA ASP A 227 18.03 -15.41 -10.85
C ASP A 227 18.42 -16.17 -12.13
N LYS A 228 17.54 -17.06 -12.61
CA LYS A 228 17.77 -17.85 -13.81
C LYS A 228 17.95 -16.99 -15.07
N TYR A 229 17.16 -15.91 -15.22
CA TYR A 229 17.15 -15.10 -16.44
C TYR A 229 17.94 -13.78 -16.29
N GLY A 230 18.52 -13.50 -15.12
CA GLY A 230 19.23 -12.25 -14.85
C GLY A 230 18.33 -11.02 -14.85
N SER A 231 17.04 -11.19 -14.56
CA SER A 231 16.09 -10.11 -14.33
C SER A 231 16.13 -9.69 -12.86
N LEU A 232 15.71 -8.47 -12.54
CA LEU A 232 15.66 -8.01 -11.16
C LEU A 232 14.28 -8.27 -10.53
N LEU A 233 14.27 -8.65 -9.26
CA LEU A 233 13.04 -8.73 -8.46
C LEU A 233 12.88 -7.43 -7.66
N ILE A 234 11.77 -6.73 -7.86
CA ILE A 234 11.40 -5.52 -7.13
C ILE A 234 10.20 -5.83 -6.24
N PHE A 235 10.35 -5.72 -4.92
CA PHE A 235 9.22 -5.72 -4.01
C PHE A 235 8.68 -4.30 -3.84
N ASP A 236 7.41 -4.12 -4.20
CA ASP A 236 6.67 -2.94 -3.79
C ASP A 236 6.17 -3.14 -2.36
N GLU A 237 6.93 -2.60 -1.45
CA GLU A 237 6.61 -2.60 -0.02
C GLU A 237 6.09 -1.24 0.48
N VAL A 238 5.51 -0.45 -0.39
CA VAL A 238 4.88 0.83 -0.02
C VAL A 238 3.78 0.63 1.03
N ILE A 239 3.06 -0.51 0.99
CA ILE A 239 2.08 -0.88 2.02
C ILE A 239 2.69 -1.81 3.07
N THR A 240 3.40 -2.85 2.65
CA THR A 240 3.86 -3.94 3.52
C THR A 240 5.12 -3.62 4.32
N GLY A 241 5.96 -2.71 3.83
CA GLY A 241 7.17 -2.27 4.51
C GLY A 241 6.87 -1.70 5.88
N PHE A 242 7.54 -2.21 6.91
CA PHE A 242 7.31 -1.86 8.31
C PHE A 242 5.88 -2.11 8.84
N ARG A 243 4.98 -2.64 8.00
CA ARG A 243 3.57 -2.90 8.36
C ARG A 243 3.33 -4.34 8.75
N VAL A 244 3.83 -5.30 7.99
CA VAL A 244 3.60 -6.74 8.25
C VAL A 244 4.68 -7.37 9.13
N ALA A 245 5.85 -6.75 9.18
CA ALA A 245 6.98 -7.04 10.07
C ALA A 245 7.93 -5.85 10.07
N ALA A 246 8.86 -5.77 11.01
CA ALA A 246 9.88 -4.71 11.09
C ALA A 246 10.75 -4.63 9.82
N GLY A 247 11.06 -5.77 9.22
CA GLY A 247 11.79 -5.89 7.96
C GLY A 247 10.88 -6.06 6.73
N GLY A 248 9.59 -5.70 6.83
CA GLY A 248 8.63 -5.81 5.72
C GLY A 248 8.26 -7.24 5.37
N ALA A 249 7.64 -7.40 4.19
CA ALA A 249 7.25 -8.71 3.68
C ALA A 249 8.46 -9.58 3.31
N GLN A 250 9.58 -8.99 2.89
CA GLN A 250 10.80 -9.73 2.59
C GLN A 250 11.34 -10.50 3.80
N ALA A 251 11.28 -9.91 4.99
CA ALA A 251 11.66 -10.58 6.24
C ALA A 251 10.61 -11.64 6.64
N ARG A 252 9.32 -11.34 6.49
CA ARG A 252 8.21 -12.25 6.81
C ARG A 252 8.23 -13.52 5.95
N GLU A 253 8.47 -13.37 4.65
CA GLU A 253 8.43 -14.45 3.66
C GLU A 253 9.78 -15.14 3.44
N GLY A 254 10.86 -14.55 3.96
CA GLY A 254 12.22 -15.06 3.78
C GLY A 254 12.66 -15.02 2.31
N VAL A 255 12.27 -13.97 1.57
CA VAL A 255 12.62 -13.75 0.17
C VAL A 255 13.27 -12.39 0.01
N LEU A 256 14.50 -12.34 -0.50
CA LEU A 256 15.26 -11.11 -0.66
C LEU A 256 15.10 -10.58 -2.10
N PRO A 257 14.48 -9.42 -2.32
CA PRO A 257 14.43 -8.79 -3.63
C PRO A 257 15.76 -8.07 -3.93
N ASP A 258 16.00 -7.73 -5.21
CA ASP A 258 17.13 -6.89 -5.62
C ASP A 258 16.89 -5.42 -5.27
N LEU A 259 15.66 -4.97 -5.42
CA LEU A 259 15.21 -3.62 -5.12
C LEU A 259 13.90 -3.65 -4.34
N CYS A 260 13.66 -2.64 -3.53
CA CYS A 260 12.44 -2.45 -2.76
C CYS A 260 11.97 -1.01 -2.86
N ALA A 261 10.67 -0.79 -3.08
CA ALA A 261 10.02 0.51 -2.98
C ALA A 261 9.32 0.65 -1.63
N LEU A 262 9.51 1.77 -0.95
CA LEU A 262 8.96 2.11 0.36
C LEU A 262 8.17 3.41 0.30
N GLY A 263 7.23 3.59 1.23
CA GLY A 263 6.44 4.80 1.36
C GLY A 263 5.60 4.78 2.63
N LYS A 264 4.49 5.52 2.65
CA LYS A 264 3.49 5.47 3.72
C LYS A 264 4.10 5.60 5.14
N ILE A 265 4.33 4.49 5.84
CA ILE A 265 4.82 4.45 7.22
C ILE A 265 6.14 5.22 7.39
N ILE A 266 7.04 5.14 6.41
CA ILE A 266 8.34 5.84 6.48
C ILE A 266 8.22 7.36 6.50
N GLY A 267 7.03 7.92 6.26
CA GLY A 267 6.74 9.35 6.36
C GLY A 267 6.17 9.79 7.69
N GLY A 268 5.79 8.85 8.58
CA GLY A 268 5.14 9.21 9.84
C GLY A 268 3.87 10.06 9.66
N GLY A 269 3.20 9.98 8.50
CA GLY A 269 2.04 10.78 8.11
C GLY A 269 2.35 11.90 7.12
N LEU A 270 3.62 12.21 6.84
CA LEU A 270 4.05 13.21 5.85
C LEU A 270 4.39 12.57 4.50
N PRO A 271 4.34 13.33 3.38
CA PRO A 271 4.67 12.84 2.05
C PRO A 271 6.12 12.41 1.94
N VAL A 272 6.34 11.13 1.65
CA VAL A 272 7.68 10.55 1.43
C VAL A 272 7.56 9.24 0.68
N GLY A 273 8.59 8.89 -0.03
CA GLY A 273 8.91 7.58 -0.56
C GLY A 273 10.39 7.32 -0.48
N ALA A 274 10.78 6.09 -0.74
CA ALA A 274 12.17 5.70 -0.94
C ALA A 274 12.22 4.47 -1.82
N PHE A 275 13.33 4.29 -2.53
CA PHE A 275 13.68 2.99 -3.09
C PHE A 275 15.09 2.64 -2.62
N CYS A 276 15.31 1.36 -2.43
CA CYS A 276 16.52 0.83 -1.85
C CYS A 276 16.82 -0.55 -2.43
N GLY A 277 18.01 -1.05 -2.23
CA GLY A 277 18.40 -2.36 -2.70
C GLY A 277 19.89 -2.58 -2.68
N ARG A 278 20.33 -3.57 -3.46
CA ARG A 278 21.72 -3.95 -3.62
C ARG A 278 22.58 -2.78 -4.05
N ARG A 279 23.76 -2.68 -3.47
CA ARG A 279 24.71 -1.59 -3.72
C ARG A 279 25.11 -1.46 -5.18
N ASP A 280 25.47 -2.56 -5.82
CA ASP A 280 25.90 -2.59 -7.22
C ASP A 280 24.85 -2.06 -8.19
N ILE A 281 23.57 -2.26 -7.87
CA ILE A 281 22.44 -1.73 -8.65
C ILE A 281 22.21 -0.25 -8.31
N MET A 282 22.19 0.10 -7.02
CA MET A 282 21.91 1.45 -6.57
C MET A 282 23.00 2.45 -6.99
N GLU A 283 24.24 2.03 -7.11
CA GLU A 283 25.36 2.86 -7.64
C GLU A 283 25.19 3.22 -9.12
N TYR A 284 24.23 2.58 -9.82
CA TYR A 284 23.87 2.97 -11.19
C TYR A 284 23.03 4.24 -11.27
N ILE A 285 22.60 4.79 -10.11
CA ILE A 285 21.90 6.08 -10.02
C ILE A 285 22.89 7.24 -10.02
N ALA A 286 22.56 8.33 -10.71
CA ALA A 286 23.30 9.58 -10.66
C ALA A 286 23.41 10.11 -9.20
N PRO A 287 24.56 10.65 -8.76
CA PRO A 287 25.72 11.06 -9.56
C PRO A 287 26.74 9.96 -9.85
N LEU A 288 26.59 8.74 -9.32
CA LEU A 288 27.56 7.65 -9.52
C LEU A 288 27.38 6.97 -10.88
N GLY A 289 26.15 6.75 -11.31
CA GLY A 289 25.83 6.07 -12.55
C GLY A 289 24.98 6.90 -13.52
N PRO A 290 24.59 6.32 -14.66
CA PRO A 290 23.92 7.04 -15.74
C PRO A 290 22.42 7.23 -15.55
N VAL A 291 21.78 6.54 -14.59
CA VAL A 291 20.34 6.61 -14.40
C VAL A 291 19.97 7.84 -13.57
N TYR A 292 19.19 8.73 -14.16
CA TYR A 292 18.81 9.99 -13.53
C TYR A 292 17.58 9.85 -12.63
N GLN A 293 17.67 10.41 -11.43
CA GLN A 293 16.57 10.62 -10.49
C GLN A 293 16.88 11.86 -9.66
N ALA A 294 15.88 12.72 -9.45
CA ALA A 294 15.98 13.91 -8.60
C ALA A 294 14.62 14.25 -8.00
N GLY A 295 14.62 14.98 -6.89
CA GLY A 295 13.42 15.50 -6.25
C GLY A 295 13.77 16.67 -5.33
N THR A 296 13.23 17.85 -5.60
CA THR A 296 13.52 19.09 -4.85
C THR A 296 13.27 18.94 -3.35
N LEU A 297 12.20 18.23 -2.96
CA LEU A 297 11.79 18.04 -1.57
C LEU A 297 12.09 16.62 -1.03
N SER A 298 12.79 15.78 -1.82
CA SER A 298 13.22 14.46 -1.35
C SER A 298 14.17 14.61 -0.16
N GLY A 299 13.84 13.94 0.94
CA GLY A 299 14.62 14.06 2.18
C GLY A 299 14.34 15.35 2.97
N ASN A 300 13.18 16.01 2.76
CA ASN A 300 12.86 17.23 3.50
C ASN A 300 12.85 16.98 5.02
N PRO A 301 13.28 17.99 5.82
CA PRO A 301 13.55 17.78 7.25
C PRO A 301 12.35 17.36 8.07
N LEU A 302 11.12 17.81 7.71
CA LEU A 302 9.93 17.46 8.47
C LEU A 302 9.54 16.00 8.24
N ALA A 303 9.56 15.52 6.97
CA ALA A 303 9.28 14.13 6.66
C ALA A 303 10.36 13.20 7.23
N MET A 304 11.63 13.62 7.22
CA MET A 304 12.71 12.85 7.86
C MET A 304 12.50 12.75 9.37
N ALA A 305 12.20 13.84 10.05
CA ALA A 305 11.94 13.83 11.49
C ALA A 305 10.74 12.94 11.87
N ALA A 306 9.63 13.06 11.15
CA ALA A 306 8.44 12.24 11.36
C ALA A 306 8.72 10.75 11.10
N GLY A 307 9.39 10.43 10.00
CA GLY A 307 9.73 9.06 9.63
C GLY A 307 10.73 8.42 10.59
N ILE A 308 11.79 9.13 11.00
CA ILE A 308 12.75 8.66 12.01
C ILE A 308 12.03 8.33 13.31
N ALA A 309 11.13 9.21 13.77
CA ALA A 309 10.33 8.97 14.98
C ALA A 309 9.45 7.72 14.83
N ALA A 310 8.76 7.57 13.69
CA ALA A 310 7.91 6.39 13.43
C ALA A 310 8.72 5.09 13.38
N LEU A 311 9.85 5.04 12.66
CA LEU A 311 10.68 3.84 12.56
C LEU A 311 11.38 3.50 13.88
N THR A 312 11.76 4.52 14.66
CA THR A 312 12.31 4.32 16.00
C THR A 312 11.27 3.68 16.94
N LEU A 313 10.03 4.19 16.93
CA LEU A 313 8.91 3.59 17.67
C LEU A 313 8.69 2.12 17.27
N ILE A 314 8.72 1.79 15.97
CA ILE A 314 8.59 0.41 15.49
C ILE A 314 9.69 -0.47 16.08
N ARG A 315 10.94 -0.02 15.99
CA ARG A 315 12.10 -0.78 16.45
C ARG A 315 12.06 -1.02 17.97
N GLU A 316 11.63 -0.03 18.73
CA GLU A 316 11.60 -0.09 20.19
C GLU A 316 10.40 -0.86 20.74
N SER A 317 9.21 -0.69 20.16
CA SER A 317 7.97 -1.29 20.66
C SER A 317 7.65 -2.67 20.08
N ASN A 318 8.18 -3.01 18.91
CA ASN A 318 7.87 -4.25 18.18
C ASN A 318 6.35 -4.60 18.21
N PRO A 319 5.48 -3.78 17.60
CA PRO A 319 4.03 -3.80 17.84
C PRO A 319 3.27 -4.95 17.16
N TYR A 320 3.94 -5.84 16.43
CA TYR A 320 3.31 -6.76 15.48
C TYR A 320 2.43 -7.81 16.13
N ALA A 321 2.83 -8.39 17.26
CA ALA A 321 2.03 -9.39 17.97
C ALA A 321 0.68 -8.81 18.45
N GLU A 322 0.71 -7.57 18.97
CA GLU A 322 -0.50 -6.87 19.39
C GLU A 322 -1.39 -6.51 18.21
N LEU A 323 -0.81 -5.97 17.14
CA LEU A 323 -1.54 -5.63 15.91
C LEU A 323 -2.21 -6.87 15.31
N GLU A 324 -1.52 -7.99 15.24
CA GLU A 324 -2.07 -9.25 14.72
C GLU A 324 -3.22 -9.77 15.59
N ARG A 325 -3.07 -9.74 16.92
CA ARG A 325 -4.14 -10.09 17.86
C ARG A 325 -5.39 -9.23 17.65
N LYS A 326 -5.23 -7.90 17.56
CA LYS A 326 -6.33 -6.97 17.31
C LYS A 326 -7.01 -7.20 15.96
N SER A 327 -6.21 -7.43 14.91
CA SER A 327 -6.74 -7.72 13.57
C SER A 327 -7.52 -9.03 13.55
N LYS A 328 -6.99 -10.07 14.21
CA LYS A 328 -7.66 -11.37 14.35
C LYS A 328 -9.01 -11.22 15.05
N PHE A 329 -9.10 -10.45 16.13
CA PHE A 329 -10.35 -10.17 16.82
C PHE A 329 -11.41 -9.60 15.86
N MET A 330 -11.05 -8.59 15.05
CA MET A 330 -11.99 -7.98 14.10
C MET A 330 -12.43 -8.93 12.99
N VAL A 331 -11.47 -9.68 12.42
CA VAL A 331 -11.75 -10.66 11.37
C VAL A 331 -12.67 -11.77 11.88
N GLU A 332 -12.46 -12.26 13.09
CA GLU A 332 -13.29 -13.28 13.73
C GLU A 332 -14.70 -12.75 14.04
N ALA A 333 -14.83 -11.50 14.49
CA ALA A 333 -16.13 -10.86 14.73
C ALA A 333 -16.96 -10.76 13.43
N VAL A 334 -16.34 -10.35 12.32
CA VAL A 334 -16.99 -10.30 11.00
C VAL A 334 -17.41 -11.70 10.55
N ARG A 335 -16.52 -12.69 10.66
CA ARG A 335 -16.79 -14.09 10.27
C ARG A 335 -17.95 -14.69 11.07
N ALA A 336 -17.95 -14.50 12.38
CA ALA A 336 -19.02 -15.00 13.25
C ALA A 336 -20.37 -14.36 12.91
N ALA A 337 -20.42 -13.06 12.66
CA ALA A 337 -21.63 -12.36 12.26
C ALA A 337 -22.17 -12.87 10.91
N ALA A 338 -21.28 -13.05 9.92
CA ALA A 338 -21.62 -13.56 8.60
C ALA A 338 -22.13 -15.01 8.67
N GLN A 339 -21.47 -15.87 9.44
CA GLN A 339 -21.91 -17.25 9.66
C GLN A 339 -23.32 -17.30 10.29
N LYS A 340 -23.56 -16.49 11.31
CA LYS A 340 -24.90 -16.40 11.96
C LYS A 340 -25.98 -15.97 10.97
N LYS A 341 -25.67 -15.09 10.03
CA LYS A 341 -26.61 -14.61 9.00
C LYS A 341 -26.73 -15.56 7.81
N GLY A 342 -25.79 -16.49 7.62
CA GLY A 342 -25.71 -17.34 6.43
C GLY A 342 -25.16 -16.63 5.19
N VAL A 343 -24.32 -15.60 5.38
CA VAL A 343 -23.68 -14.85 4.30
C VAL A 343 -22.27 -15.39 4.08
N ALA A 344 -21.94 -15.72 2.83
CA ALA A 344 -20.60 -16.15 2.46
C ALA A 344 -19.64 -14.95 2.48
N ILE A 345 -18.53 -15.07 3.22
CA ILE A 345 -17.51 -14.04 3.32
C ILE A 345 -16.13 -14.64 3.46
N GLN A 346 -15.16 -14.07 2.77
CA GLN A 346 -13.74 -14.33 2.96
C GLN A 346 -13.11 -13.14 3.70
N THR A 347 -12.28 -13.42 4.68
CA THR A 347 -11.68 -12.41 5.56
C THR A 347 -10.17 -12.61 5.66
N PRO A 348 -9.42 -12.43 4.54
CA PRO A 348 -7.97 -12.58 4.57
C PRO A 348 -7.33 -11.56 5.50
N MET A 349 -6.22 -11.98 6.13
CA MET A 349 -5.47 -11.18 7.08
C MET A 349 -3.97 -11.45 6.95
N ALA A 350 -3.16 -10.40 7.05
CA ALA A 350 -1.71 -10.48 7.14
C ALA A 350 -1.21 -9.43 8.15
N ALA A 351 -0.83 -9.88 9.34
CA ALA A 351 -0.45 -9.01 10.48
C ALA A 351 -1.56 -7.95 10.76
N SER A 352 -1.28 -6.68 10.47
CA SER A 352 -2.20 -5.56 10.69
C SER A 352 -3.06 -5.18 9.46
N LEU A 353 -3.02 -5.99 8.41
CA LEU A 353 -3.79 -5.83 7.18
C LEU A 353 -4.93 -6.83 7.14
N PHE A 354 -6.12 -6.41 6.73
CA PHE A 354 -7.26 -7.32 6.51
C PHE A 354 -8.23 -6.73 5.49
N SER A 355 -9.06 -7.59 4.91
CA SER A 355 -10.14 -7.17 4.01
C SER A 355 -11.35 -8.10 4.10
N PHE A 356 -12.44 -7.73 3.43
CA PHE A 356 -13.70 -8.45 3.45
C PHE A 356 -14.21 -8.65 2.03
N PHE A 357 -14.24 -9.90 1.59
CA PHE A 357 -14.83 -10.26 0.31
C PHE A 357 -16.15 -11.01 0.54
N PHE A 358 -17.25 -10.48 0.11
CA PHE A 358 -18.52 -11.22 0.06
C PHE A 358 -18.46 -12.23 -1.10
N ASN A 359 -17.82 -13.35 -0.84
CA ASN A 359 -17.50 -14.38 -1.80
C ASN A 359 -17.51 -15.76 -1.12
N SER A 360 -18.02 -16.78 -1.81
CA SER A 360 -17.99 -18.17 -1.33
C SER A 360 -16.67 -18.88 -1.67
N GLU A 361 -15.92 -18.37 -2.68
CA GLU A 361 -14.66 -18.93 -3.11
C GLU A 361 -13.49 -18.28 -2.36
N GLU A 362 -12.42 -19.04 -2.11
CA GLU A 362 -11.17 -18.46 -1.58
C GLU A 362 -10.56 -17.49 -2.59
N VAL A 363 -10.31 -16.26 -2.15
CA VAL A 363 -9.78 -15.21 -3.04
C VAL A 363 -8.25 -15.31 -3.12
N VAL A 364 -7.79 -15.91 -4.19
CA VAL A 364 -6.35 -16.19 -4.43
C VAL A 364 -5.73 -15.31 -5.51
N ASN A 365 -6.53 -14.59 -6.30
CA ASN A 365 -6.08 -13.68 -7.36
C ASN A 365 -7.16 -12.63 -7.70
N TYR A 366 -6.82 -11.74 -8.62
CA TYR A 366 -7.70 -10.64 -9.05
C TYR A 366 -9.01 -11.13 -9.69
N ASP A 367 -8.97 -12.21 -10.48
CA ASP A 367 -10.15 -12.72 -11.16
C ASP A 367 -11.19 -13.27 -10.19
N VAL A 368 -10.74 -13.95 -9.12
CA VAL A 368 -11.62 -14.39 -8.03
C VAL A 368 -12.12 -13.18 -7.22
N ALA A 369 -11.25 -12.22 -6.91
CA ALA A 369 -11.64 -11.01 -6.18
C ALA A 369 -12.78 -10.26 -6.88
N ARG A 370 -12.72 -10.10 -8.20
CA ARG A 370 -13.75 -9.43 -9.02
C ARG A 370 -15.11 -10.11 -9.00
N ARG A 371 -15.21 -11.39 -8.65
CA ARG A 371 -16.46 -12.12 -8.52
C ARG A 371 -17.17 -11.90 -7.19
N SER A 372 -16.56 -11.16 -6.26
CA SER A 372 -17.17 -10.81 -4.99
C SER A 372 -18.39 -9.90 -5.16
N ASP A 373 -19.39 -10.08 -4.31
CA ASP A 373 -20.60 -9.26 -4.30
C ASP A 373 -20.32 -7.87 -3.73
N THR A 374 -20.06 -6.93 -4.64
CA THR A 374 -19.82 -5.51 -4.28
C THR A 374 -21.10 -4.83 -3.77
N GLY A 375 -22.28 -5.33 -4.11
CA GLY A 375 -23.57 -4.81 -3.63
C GLY A 375 -23.77 -5.09 -2.14
N LEU A 376 -23.42 -6.30 -1.69
CA LEU A 376 -23.39 -6.62 -0.26
C LEU A 376 -22.34 -5.79 0.48
N TYR A 377 -21.16 -5.60 -0.12
CA TYR A 377 -20.15 -4.75 0.49
C TYR A 377 -20.63 -3.31 0.70
N LYS A 378 -21.30 -2.70 -0.29
CA LYS A 378 -21.86 -1.34 -0.19
C LYS A 378 -22.84 -1.22 0.98
N LYS A 379 -23.75 -2.19 1.15
CA LYS A 379 -24.70 -2.22 2.27
C LYS A 379 -23.98 -2.38 3.61
N PHE A 380 -23.00 -3.27 3.69
CA PHE A 380 -22.15 -3.48 4.86
C PHE A 380 -21.41 -2.21 5.23
N PHE A 381 -20.69 -1.60 4.27
CA PHE A 381 -19.96 -0.35 4.47
C PHE A 381 -20.87 0.75 5.00
N LYS A 382 -22.02 0.96 4.35
CA LYS A 382 -22.98 1.99 4.80
C LYS A 382 -23.47 1.73 6.22
N GLY A 383 -23.84 0.51 6.56
CA GLY A 383 -24.29 0.16 7.91
C GLY A 383 -23.20 0.39 8.97
N CYS A 384 -21.95 0.08 8.64
CA CYS A 384 -20.81 0.32 9.52
C CYS A 384 -20.52 1.82 9.68
N LEU A 385 -20.52 2.58 8.59
CA LEU A 385 -20.30 4.03 8.63
C LEU A 385 -21.41 4.75 9.43
N ASP A 386 -22.66 4.39 9.21
CA ASP A 386 -23.80 4.94 9.96
C ASP A 386 -23.68 4.61 11.46
N GLY A 387 -23.13 3.45 11.82
CA GLY A 387 -22.83 3.02 13.18
C GLY A 387 -21.59 3.65 13.83
N GLY A 388 -20.84 4.47 13.10
CA GLY A 388 -19.63 5.14 13.61
C GLY A 388 -18.34 4.33 13.42
N VAL A 389 -18.30 3.41 12.46
CA VAL A 389 -17.10 2.63 12.09
C VAL A 389 -16.76 2.88 10.62
N TYR A 390 -15.55 3.35 10.37
CA TYR A 390 -15.06 3.67 9.03
C TYR A 390 -14.12 2.57 8.52
N PHE A 391 -14.63 1.71 7.64
CA PHE A 391 -13.85 0.79 6.82
C PHE A 391 -13.52 1.42 5.47
N ALA A 392 -12.75 0.72 4.63
CA ALA A 392 -12.38 1.22 3.32
C ALA A 392 -13.63 1.42 2.42
N PRO A 393 -13.76 2.57 1.71
CA PRO A 393 -14.92 2.87 0.87
C PRO A 393 -14.85 2.17 -0.50
N SER A 394 -14.41 0.91 -0.52
CA SER A 394 -14.35 0.04 -1.70
C SER A 394 -14.15 -1.41 -1.27
N ALA A 395 -14.85 -2.35 -1.91
CA ALA A 395 -14.67 -3.78 -1.71
C ALA A 395 -13.26 -4.29 -2.11
N PHE A 396 -12.52 -3.48 -2.88
CA PHE A 396 -11.18 -3.80 -3.38
C PHE A 396 -10.06 -3.07 -2.63
N GLU A 397 -10.39 -2.41 -1.54
CA GLU A 397 -9.40 -1.79 -0.65
C GLU A 397 -9.27 -2.60 0.64
N ILE A 398 -8.14 -2.45 1.30
CA ILE A 398 -7.88 -3.11 2.58
C ILE A 398 -8.16 -2.19 3.77
N CYS A 399 -8.34 -2.81 4.92
CA CYS A 399 -8.41 -2.16 6.21
C CYS A 399 -7.10 -2.36 6.97
N PHE A 400 -6.84 -1.46 7.90
CA PHE A 400 -5.60 -1.40 8.67
C PHE A 400 -5.90 -1.37 10.17
N MET A 401 -5.13 -2.12 10.93
CA MET A 401 -5.11 -2.01 12.39
C MET A 401 -3.99 -1.07 12.82
N SER A 402 -4.25 -0.23 13.81
CA SER A 402 -3.23 0.58 14.49
C SER A 402 -3.07 0.14 15.95
N THR A 403 -1.94 0.50 16.54
CA THR A 403 -1.73 0.26 17.98
C THR A 403 -2.68 1.08 18.85
N ALA A 404 -3.17 2.20 18.32
CA ALA A 404 -4.08 3.10 19.03
C ALA A 404 -5.51 2.58 19.18
N HIS A 405 -5.94 1.56 18.40
CA HIS A 405 -7.25 0.94 18.63
C HIS A 405 -7.29 0.30 20.03
N THR A 406 -8.16 0.80 20.89
CA THR A 406 -8.41 0.22 22.21
C THR A 406 -9.31 -1.00 22.13
N GLN A 407 -9.41 -1.78 23.21
CA GLN A 407 -10.35 -2.91 23.23
C GLN A 407 -11.80 -2.39 23.12
N ASP A 408 -12.13 -1.26 23.73
CA ASP A 408 -13.46 -0.62 23.64
C ASP A 408 -13.80 -0.21 22.19
N ASP A 409 -12.82 0.30 21.43
CA ASP A 409 -13.00 0.62 20.00
C ASP A 409 -13.31 -0.65 19.19
N LEU A 410 -12.61 -1.76 19.49
CA LEU A 410 -12.80 -3.04 18.82
C LEU A 410 -14.15 -3.67 19.17
N ASP A 411 -14.53 -3.65 20.45
CA ASP A 411 -15.83 -4.19 20.92
C ASP A 411 -16.99 -3.42 20.29
N ARG A 412 -16.89 -2.08 20.27
CA ARG A 412 -17.86 -1.22 19.58
C ARG A 412 -17.94 -1.53 18.09
N ALA A 413 -16.80 -1.67 17.44
CA ALA A 413 -16.74 -2.00 16.01
C ALA A 413 -17.35 -3.37 15.73
N ALA A 414 -17.09 -4.39 16.55
CA ALA A 414 -17.67 -5.72 16.44
C ALA A 414 -19.20 -5.71 16.59
N GLU A 415 -19.73 -4.92 17.53
CA GLU A 415 -21.18 -4.74 17.69
C GLU A 415 -21.81 -4.10 16.46
N VAL A 416 -21.21 -3.03 15.92
CA VAL A 416 -21.68 -2.35 14.72
C VAL A 416 -21.65 -3.28 13.50
N VAL A 417 -20.57 -4.04 13.32
CA VAL A 417 -20.41 -5.06 12.28
C VAL A 417 -21.52 -6.10 12.38
N SER A 418 -21.78 -6.62 13.57
CA SER A 418 -22.83 -7.61 13.80
C SER A 418 -24.22 -7.08 13.41
N LYS A 419 -24.54 -5.84 13.81
CA LYS A 419 -25.80 -5.17 13.44
C LYS A 419 -25.91 -4.92 11.93
N SER A 420 -24.79 -4.53 11.28
CA SER A 420 -24.74 -4.24 9.85
C SER A 420 -24.94 -5.51 9.02
N ILE A 421 -24.25 -6.60 9.36
CA ILE A 421 -24.38 -7.89 8.66
C ILE A 421 -25.77 -8.50 8.89
N ALA A 422 -26.35 -8.35 10.06
CA ALA A 422 -27.72 -8.85 10.33
C ALA A 422 -28.79 -8.22 9.42
N ARG A 423 -28.52 -7.05 8.84
CA ARG A 423 -29.43 -6.30 7.93
C ARG A 423 -29.20 -6.62 6.44
N LEU A 424 -28.16 -7.37 6.09
CA LEU A 424 -27.92 -7.83 4.73
C LEU A 424 -28.95 -8.90 4.35
#